data_abf3375906208d12341af26327704605
#
_entry.id   abf3375906208d12341af26327704605
#
_cell.length_a   1.000
_cell.length_b   1.000
_cell.length_c   1.000
_cell.angle_alpha   90.00
_cell.angle_beta   90.00
_cell.angle_gamma   90.00
#
_symmetry.space_group_name_H-M   'P 1'
#
loop_
_entity.id
_entity.type
_entity.pdbx_description
1 polymer ?
#
loop_
_entity_poly.entity_id
_entity_poly.type
_entity_poly.pdbx_seq_one_letter_code
_entity_poly.pdbx_strand_id
1 'polypeptide(L)'
;MDEGTQTGATAMTTQHESVDATGSVVWDKSSGASARDEILARLALAEESSGHTTGEDDAILKSLHDALVRDYARRPLLPMNPAVLIRQMKESLEDYGAEVLTCDSANDLPLKIVEALGDLSTVVIPADAPLSWIRELMKRHLVYLDSPSEPLSSEVLDGVEATVTTSRLGIAPTGTIVLDGTAGQGRRMISLLPDTHVVVLYTDTVCATVPQAFDVLAEHPNRPMTWISGPSATSDIELSRVDGVHGPRNLKVILTRRTKK
;
A
#
# COMPACT_ATOMS: atom_id res chain seq x y z
N MET A 1 -8.48 13.02 -74.95
CA MET A 1 -8.86 11.88 -74.12
C MET A 1 -8.06 12.00 -72.83
N ASP A 2 -8.76 12.38 -71.88
CA ASP A 2 -8.25 12.93 -70.61
C ASP A 2 -8.64 11.93 -69.52
N GLU A 3 -7.73 11.48 -68.77
CA GLU A 3 -8.03 10.69 -67.60
C GLU A 3 -7.32 11.30 -66.37
N GLY A 4 -8.16 12.00 -65.61
CA GLY A 4 -7.78 12.63 -64.41
C GLY A 4 -7.59 11.65 -63.23
N THR A 5 -6.46 11.77 -62.59
CA THR A 5 -6.13 11.13 -61.34
C THR A 5 -6.72 11.90 -60.17
N GLN A 6 -7.69 11.33 -59.49
CA GLN A 6 -8.21 11.86 -58.22
C GLN A 6 -7.30 11.42 -57.06
N THR A 7 -6.60 12.36 -56.48
CA THR A 7 -5.95 12.22 -55.19
C THR A 7 -6.97 12.44 -54.08
N GLY A 8 -7.25 11.39 -53.35
CA GLY A 8 -8.08 11.45 -52.14
C GLY A 8 -7.39 12.17 -51.00
N ALA A 9 -7.88 13.33 -50.65
CA ALA A 9 -7.50 14.02 -49.44
C ALA A 9 -8.25 13.42 -48.25
N THR A 10 -7.54 12.76 -47.37
CA THR A 10 -8.08 12.33 -46.08
C THR A 10 -8.30 13.57 -45.23
N ALA A 11 -9.57 13.88 -44.93
CA ALA A 11 -9.94 14.96 -44.04
C ALA A 11 -9.48 14.67 -42.61
N MET A 12 -8.53 15.45 -42.12
CA MET A 12 -8.23 15.55 -40.71
C MET A 12 -9.41 16.23 -40.03
N THR A 13 -10.15 15.47 -39.22
CA THR A 13 -11.22 16.00 -38.37
C THR A 13 -10.58 16.78 -37.23
N THR A 14 -10.60 18.09 -37.33
CA THR A 14 -10.23 19.03 -36.28
C THR A 14 -11.24 18.91 -35.15
N GLN A 15 -10.84 18.45 -33.98
CA GLN A 15 -11.67 18.46 -32.78
C GLN A 15 -11.81 19.92 -32.30
N HIS A 16 -13.04 20.38 -32.19
CA HIS A 16 -13.35 21.69 -31.66
C HIS A 16 -13.34 21.66 -30.14
N GLU A 17 -12.34 22.31 -29.53
CA GLU A 17 -12.42 22.74 -28.15
C GLU A 17 -13.46 23.91 -28.10
N SER A 18 -14.55 23.71 -27.39
CA SER A 18 -15.45 24.78 -27.04
C SER A 18 -15.26 25.14 -25.58
N VAL A 19 -14.99 26.40 -25.32
CA VAL A 19 -14.93 26.95 -23.95
C VAL A 19 -16.29 27.55 -23.66
N ASP A 20 -16.92 27.19 -22.55
CA ASP A 20 -18.21 27.78 -22.15
C ASP A 20 -18.03 29.22 -21.66
N ALA A 21 -19.16 29.92 -21.42
CA ALA A 21 -19.18 31.30 -20.98
C ALA A 21 -18.53 31.55 -19.59
N THR A 22 -18.11 30.47 -18.89
CA THR A 22 -17.45 30.53 -17.58
C THR A 22 -15.96 30.20 -17.66
N GLY A 23 -15.43 29.93 -18.87
CA GLY A 23 -14.02 29.58 -19.07
C GLY A 23 -13.69 28.10 -18.83
N SER A 24 -14.71 27.25 -18.67
CA SER A 24 -14.52 25.80 -18.49
C SER A 24 -14.51 25.10 -19.84
N VAL A 25 -13.57 24.15 -20.01
CA VAL A 25 -13.46 23.32 -21.23
C VAL A 25 -14.58 22.29 -21.21
N VAL A 26 -15.49 22.37 -22.19
CA VAL A 26 -16.56 21.37 -22.37
C VAL A 26 -16.06 20.27 -23.31
N TRP A 27 -16.05 19.06 -22.83
CA TRP A 27 -15.63 17.90 -23.58
C TRP A 27 -16.80 17.29 -24.36
N ASP A 28 -16.67 17.20 -25.67
CA ASP A 28 -17.63 16.45 -26.48
C ASP A 28 -17.46 14.94 -26.32
N LYS A 29 -18.47 14.28 -25.74
CA LYS A 29 -18.51 12.83 -25.52
C LYS A 29 -18.82 12.00 -26.76
N SER A 30 -18.88 12.59 -27.94
CA SER A 30 -19.29 11.90 -29.16
C SER A 30 -18.19 11.14 -29.90
N SER A 31 -16.92 11.24 -29.49
CA SER A 31 -15.85 10.44 -30.06
C SER A 31 -15.79 9.05 -29.39
N GLY A 32 -15.96 7.97 -30.15
CA GLY A 32 -15.95 6.59 -29.66
C GLY A 32 -14.59 6.06 -29.17
N ALA A 33 -13.59 6.93 -28.95
CA ALA A 33 -12.35 6.59 -28.30
C ALA A 33 -12.55 6.58 -26.77
N SER A 34 -12.07 5.55 -26.09
CA SER A 34 -12.14 5.50 -24.64
C SER A 34 -11.27 6.62 -24.03
N ALA A 35 -11.65 7.16 -22.87
CA ALA A 35 -10.84 8.16 -22.15
C ALA A 35 -9.39 7.70 -21.96
N ARG A 36 -9.16 6.40 -21.86
CA ARG A 36 -7.85 5.78 -21.80
C ARG A 36 -7.05 6.00 -23.08
N ASP A 37 -7.68 5.77 -24.24
CA ASP A 37 -7.01 5.89 -25.54
C ASP A 37 -6.64 7.35 -25.83
N GLU A 38 -7.48 8.29 -25.40
CA GLU A 38 -7.19 9.72 -25.50
C GLU A 38 -6.03 10.14 -24.61
N ILE A 39 -5.97 9.66 -23.34
CA ILE A 39 -4.85 9.90 -22.44
C ILE A 39 -3.56 9.33 -22.99
N LEU A 40 -3.58 8.11 -23.50
CA LEU A 40 -2.40 7.46 -24.09
C LEU A 40 -1.91 8.20 -25.35
N ALA A 41 -2.82 8.67 -26.21
CA ALA A 41 -2.46 9.48 -27.36
C ALA A 41 -1.82 10.84 -26.97
N ARG A 42 -2.33 11.50 -25.92
CA ARG A 42 -1.72 12.73 -25.39
C ARG A 42 -0.33 12.49 -24.79
N LEU A 43 -0.14 11.37 -24.08
CA LEU A 43 1.16 10.99 -23.55
C LEU A 43 2.16 10.73 -24.68
N ALA A 44 1.77 10.01 -25.72
CA ALA A 44 2.62 9.77 -26.87
C ALA A 44 3.03 11.07 -27.59
N LEU A 45 2.08 12.00 -27.78
CA LEU A 45 2.37 13.34 -28.35
C LEU A 45 3.29 14.17 -27.45
N ALA A 46 3.13 14.06 -26.14
CA ALA A 46 4.00 14.73 -25.17
C ALA A 46 5.44 14.17 -25.19
N GLU A 47 5.58 12.86 -25.34
CA GLU A 47 6.89 12.20 -25.53
C GLU A 47 7.57 12.66 -26.82
N GLU A 48 6.84 12.70 -27.94
CA GLU A 48 7.37 13.19 -29.23
C GLU A 48 7.75 14.69 -29.16
N SER A 49 6.97 15.51 -28.43
CA SER A 49 7.21 16.95 -28.32
C SER A 49 8.28 17.33 -27.30
N SER A 50 8.52 16.47 -26.31
CA SER A 50 9.48 16.73 -25.24
C SER A 50 10.94 16.68 -25.70
N GLY A 51 11.19 16.21 -26.95
CA GLY A 51 12.56 16.09 -27.46
C GLY A 51 13.45 15.24 -26.58
N HIS A 52 12.86 14.26 -25.87
CA HIS A 52 13.64 13.35 -25.04
C HIS A 52 14.62 12.63 -25.94
N THR A 53 15.80 13.14 -25.91
CA THR A 53 16.95 12.60 -26.57
C THR A 53 17.31 11.28 -25.94
N THR A 54 16.94 10.21 -26.61
CA THR A 54 17.73 9.06 -26.97
C THR A 54 19.01 8.84 -26.16
N GLY A 55 19.11 7.70 -25.56
CA GLY A 55 20.36 6.95 -25.30
C GLY A 55 21.54 7.64 -24.61
N GLU A 56 21.86 8.86 -24.96
CA GLU A 56 22.96 9.61 -24.33
C GLU A 56 22.58 10.13 -22.94
N ASP A 57 21.38 10.67 -22.78
CA ASP A 57 20.90 11.13 -21.45
C ASP A 57 20.66 9.96 -20.51
N ASP A 58 20.14 8.84 -21.02
CA ASP A 58 20.00 7.61 -20.26
C ASP A 58 21.35 7.03 -19.83
N ALA A 59 22.38 7.15 -20.68
CA ALA A 59 23.72 6.72 -20.33
C ALA A 59 24.37 7.63 -19.27
N ILE A 60 24.12 8.93 -19.36
CA ILE A 60 24.58 9.92 -18.37
C ILE A 60 23.87 9.71 -17.04
N LEU A 61 22.53 9.55 -17.04
CA LEU A 61 21.74 9.28 -15.85
C LEU A 61 22.16 7.97 -15.19
N LYS A 62 22.40 6.93 -15.99
CA LYS A 62 22.93 5.66 -15.49
C LYS A 62 24.32 5.81 -14.89
N SER A 63 25.21 6.54 -15.55
CA SER A 63 26.55 6.82 -15.03
C SER A 63 26.51 7.60 -13.71
N LEU A 64 25.65 8.62 -13.61
CA LEU A 64 25.44 9.38 -12.39
C LEU A 64 24.83 8.49 -11.29
N HIS A 65 23.88 7.64 -11.64
CA HIS A 65 23.28 6.70 -10.69
C HIS A 65 24.30 5.67 -10.16
N ASP A 66 25.17 5.16 -11.04
CA ASP A 66 26.21 4.20 -10.67
C ASP A 66 27.35 4.86 -9.86
N ALA A 67 27.57 6.17 -10.06
CA ALA A 67 28.53 6.96 -9.30
C ALA A 67 28.01 7.40 -7.92
N LEU A 68 26.72 7.23 -7.61
CA LEU A 68 26.18 7.54 -6.28
C LEU A 68 26.86 6.70 -5.21
N VAL A 69 27.53 7.38 -4.29
CA VAL A 69 28.10 6.75 -3.10
C VAL A 69 26.96 6.26 -2.22
N ARG A 70 26.82 4.94 -2.11
CA ARG A 70 25.81 4.28 -1.28
C ARG A 70 26.41 3.72 0.01
N ASP A 71 27.36 4.48 0.57
CA ASP A 71 28.03 4.14 1.82
C ASP A 71 27.16 4.59 3.03
N TYR A 72 25.97 4.00 3.14
CA TYR A 72 25.11 4.17 4.30
C TYR A 72 25.15 2.90 5.19
N ALA A 73 24.96 3.09 6.47
CA ALA A 73 24.98 2.01 7.46
C ALA A 73 23.87 0.97 7.18
N ARG A 74 24.21 -0.11 6.47
CA ARG A 74 23.27 -1.20 6.17
C ARG A 74 22.95 -2.05 7.40
N ARG A 75 23.82 -2.06 8.41
CA ARG A 75 23.67 -2.82 9.66
C ARG A 75 23.88 -1.89 10.84
N PRO A 76 23.27 -2.16 11.99
CA PRO A 76 23.61 -1.42 13.20
C PRO A 76 25.10 -1.55 13.50
N LEU A 77 25.71 -0.48 14.02
CA LEU A 77 27.14 -0.41 14.35
C LEU A 77 27.54 -1.48 15.39
N LEU A 78 26.60 -1.89 16.22
CA LEU A 78 26.77 -2.95 17.20
C LEU A 78 25.69 -4.00 17.02
N PRO A 79 25.96 -5.30 17.29
CA PRO A 79 24.95 -6.34 17.31
C PRO A 79 23.86 -5.97 18.31
N MET A 80 22.63 -5.83 17.84
CA MET A 80 21.50 -5.54 18.71
C MET A 80 20.96 -6.82 19.34
N ASN A 81 20.78 -6.78 20.67
CA ASN A 81 20.04 -7.82 21.36
C ASN A 81 18.59 -7.86 20.84
N PRO A 82 18.05 -9.03 20.45
CA PRO A 82 16.68 -9.14 19.95
C PRO A 82 15.65 -8.53 20.90
N ALA A 83 15.81 -8.64 22.23
CA ALA A 83 14.90 -8.05 23.18
C ALA A 83 14.92 -6.50 23.15
N VAL A 84 16.11 -5.92 22.91
CA VAL A 84 16.25 -4.45 22.75
C VAL A 84 15.59 -3.99 21.46
N LEU A 85 15.77 -4.75 20.36
CA LEU A 85 15.17 -4.46 19.07
C LEU A 85 13.63 -4.47 19.14
N ILE A 86 13.05 -5.47 19.81
CA ILE A 86 11.60 -5.57 19.96
C ILE A 86 11.06 -4.46 20.87
N ARG A 87 11.79 -4.12 21.94
CA ARG A 87 11.41 -2.98 22.77
C ARG A 87 11.42 -1.68 21.98
N GLN A 88 12.46 -1.43 21.17
CA GLN A 88 12.52 -0.25 20.30
C GLN A 88 11.36 -0.22 19.31
N MET A 89 11.03 -1.37 18.67
CA MET A 89 9.89 -1.47 17.77
C MET A 89 8.59 -1.09 18.47
N LYS A 90 8.38 -1.59 19.68
CA LYS A 90 7.20 -1.26 20.48
C LYS A 90 7.14 0.23 20.80
N GLU A 91 8.22 0.80 21.35
CA GLU A 91 8.31 2.23 21.69
C GLU A 91 8.02 3.11 20.46
N SER A 92 8.66 2.81 19.30
CA SER A 92 8.44 3.58 18.08
C SER A 92 7.01 3.46 17.53
N LEU A 93 6.35 2.31 17.66
CA LEU A 93 4.94 2.15 17.28
C LEU A 93 4.02 2.99 18.19
N GLU A 94 4.25 2.95 19.50
CA GLU A 94 3.49 3.69 20.50
C GLU A 94 3.68 5.21 20.34
N ASP A 95 4.89 5.67 20.04
CA ASP A 95 5.21 7.09 19.75
C ASP A 95 4.42 7.62 18.53
N TYR A 96 4.16 6.77 17.56
CA TYR A 96 3.31 7.10 16.40
C TYR A 96 1.81 6.90 16.66
N GLY A 97 1.40 6.52 17.88
CA GLY A 97 0.01 6.40 18.28
C GLY A 97 -0.64 5.05 17.98
N ALA A 98 0.14 4.01 17.70
CA ALA A 98 -0.38 2.64 17.61
C ALA A 98 -0.59 2.03 19.00
N GLU A 99 -1.64 1.25 19.17
CA GLU A 99 -1.82 0.38 20.35
C GLU A 99 -1.00 -0.91 20.15
N VAL A 100 -0.08 -1.21 21.08
CA VAL A 100 0.79 -2.39 20.97
C VAL A 100 0.46 -3.43 22.03
N LEU A 101 0.03 -4.61 21.59
CA LEU A 101 -0.19 -5.78 22.40
C LEU A 101 0.96 -6.79 22.21
N THR A 102 1.24 -7.56 23.24
CA THR A 102 2.20 -8.66 23.17
C THR A 102 1.50 -9.99 23.35
N CYS A 103 1.94 -11.00 22.59
CA CYS A 103 1.43 -12.36 22.68
C CYS A 103 2.64 -13.33 22.76
N ASP A 104 2.86 -13.92 23.93
CA ASP A 104 4.02 -14.78 24.17
C ASP A 104 3.88 -16.17 23.54
N SER A 105 2.64 -16.63 23.37
CA SER A 105 2.33 -17.94 22.79
C SER A 105 1.56 -17.79 21.47
N ALA A 106 2.09 -18.38 20.42
CA ALA A 106 1.39 -18.41 19.13
C ALA A 106 0.03 -19.19 19.20
N ASN A 107 -0.15 -20.05 20.19
CA ASN A 107 -1.42 -20.73 20.40
C ASN A 107 -2.50 -19.80 20.96
N ASP A 108 -2.11 -18.76 21.68
CA ASP A 108 -3.01 -17.76 22.26
C ASP A 108 -3.29 -16.60 21.29
N LEU A 109 -2.57 -16.54 20.16
CA LEU A 109 -2.71 -15.47 19.19
C LEU A 109 -4.15 -15.27 18.67
N PRO A 110 -4.95 -16.33 18.37
CA PRO A 110 -6.35 -16.13 17.96
C PRO A 110 -7.18 -15.40 19.02
N LEU A 111 -6.99 -15.73 20.30
CA LEU A 111 -7.66 -15.06 21.41
C LEU A 111 -7.18 -13.62 21.59
N LYS A 112 -5.86 -13.38 21.38
CA LYS A 112 -5.29 -12.04 21.44
C LYS A 112 -5.79 -11.12 20.31
N ILE A 113 -6.07 -11.70 19.12
CA ILE A 113 -6.70 -10.95 18.02
C ILE A 113 -8.13 -10.54 18.40
N VAL A 114 -8.92 -11.45 18.99
CA VAL A 114 -10.26 -11.13 19.49
C VAL A 114 -10.21 -10.06 20.60
N GLU A 115 -9.25 -10.15 21.51
CA GLU A 115 -9.02 -9.12 22.54
C GLU A 115 -8.72 -7.76 21.93
N ALA A 116 -7.83 -7.70 20.90
CA ALA A 116 -7.49 -6.48 20.20
C ALA A 116 -8.69 -5.83 19.48
N LEU A 117 -9.62 -6.64 18.96
CA LEU A 117 -10.83 -6.15 18.30
C LEU A 117 -11.86 -5.62 19.30
N GLY A 118 -11.88 -6.16 20.53
CA GLY A 118 -12.83 -5.74 21.56
C GLY A 118 -14.29 -5.94 21.15
N ASP A 119 -15.08 -4.86 21.20
CA ASP A 119 -16.53 -4.87 20.94
C ASP A 119 -16.91 -4.59 19.47
N LEU A 120 -15.93 -4.52 18.54
CA LEU A 120 -16.22 -4.32 17.12
C LEU A 120 -17.02 -5.51 16.58
N SER A 121 -18.05 -5.22 15.80
CA SER A 121 -19.02 -6.23 15.34
C SER A 121 -18.60 -6.93 14.05
N THR A 122 -17.95 -6.20 13.16
CA THR A 122 -17.63 -6.64 11.79
C THR A 122 -16.14 -6.61 11.51
N VAL A 123 -15.63 -7.69 10.92
CA VAL A 123 -14.19 -7.86 10.65
C VAL A 123 -13.96 -8.43 9.26
N VAL A 124 -13.08 -7.85 8.47
CA VAL A 124 -12.58 -8.48 7.25
C VAL A 124 -11.20 -9.10 7.50
N ILE A 125 -10.98 -10.28 6.95
CA ILE A 125 -9.72 -11.01 7.03
C ILE A 125 -9.42 -11.65 5.67
N PRO A 126 -8.15 -11.73 5.24
CA PRO A 126 -7.79 -12.49 4.05
C PRO A 126 -8.25 -13.94 4.13
N ALA A 127 -8.80 -14.49 3.05
CA ALA A 127 -9.29 -15.88 3.02
C ALA A 127 -8.16 -16.92 3.23
N ASP A 128 -6.92 -16.53 2.97
CA ASP A 128 -5.71 -17.35 3.21
C ASP A 128 -5.06 -17.14 4.59
N ALA A 129 -5.73 -16.38 5.48
CA ALA A 129 -5.32 -16.26 6.87
C ALA A 129 -5.41 -17.61 7.61
N PRO A 130 -4.65 -17.80 8.71
CA PRO A 130 -4.70 -19.03 9.48
C PRO A 130 -6.14 -19.40 9.91
N LEU A 131 -6.55 -20.60 9.62
CA LEU A 131 -7.91 -21.07 9.90
C LEU A 131 -8.30 -20.98 11.39
N SER A 132 -7.31 -21.09 12.30
CA SER A 132 -7.51 -20.91 13.74
C SER A 132 -7.98 -19.49 14.07
N TRP A 133 -7.49 -18.46 13.36
CA TRP A 133 -7.92 -17.08 13.56
C TRP A 133 -9.37 -16.91 13.10
N ILE A 134 -9.67 -17.37 11.90
CA ILE A 134 -11.02 -17.26 11.31
C ILE A 134 -12.05 -17.94 12.25
N ARG A 135 -11.75 -19.16 12.71
CA ARG A 135 -12.66 -19.89 13.63
C ARG A 135 -12.87 -19.17 14.96
N GLU A 136 -11.84 -18.56 15.52
CA GLU A 136 -11.96 -17.84 16.79
C GLU A 136 -12.75 -16.55 16.63
N LEU A 137 -12.47 -15.79 15.55
CA LEU A 137 -13.20 -14.57 15.20
C LEU A 137 -14.69 -14.81 15.00
N MET A 138 -15.06 -15.86 14.27
CA MET A 138 -16.47 -16.21 13.99
C MET A 138 -17.32 -16.52 15.25
N LYS A 139 -16.70 -16.69 16.40
CA LYS A 139 -17.44 -16.88 17.66
C LYS A 139 -18.05 -15.59 18.20
N ARG A 140 -17.50 -14.43 17.84
CA ARG A 140 -17.86 -13.12 18.41
C ARG A 140 -18.13 -12.04 17.38
N HIS A 141 -17.62 -12.18 16.15
CA HIS A 141 -17.67 -11.16 15.12
C HIS A 141 -18.31 -11.70 13.85
N LEU A 142 -18.96 -10.83 13.07
CA LEU A 142 -19.33 -11.13 11.69
C LEU A 142 -18.07 -11.01 10.83
N VAL A 143 -17.61 -12.14 10.29
CA VAL A 143 -16.35 -12.23 9.57
C VAL A 143 -16.59 -12.25 8.07
N TYR A 144 -15.98 -11.30 7.36
CA TYR A 144 -15.93 -11.25 5.91
C TYR A 144 -14.58 -11.80 5.44
N LEU A 145 -14.61 -12.72 4.49
CA LEU A 145 -13.39 -13.28 3.88
C LEU A 145 -13.16 -12.58 2.54
N ASP A 146 -11.98 -11.97 2.39
CA ASP A 146 -11.57 -11.34 1.13
C ASP A 146 -10.55 -12.20 0.40
N SER A 147 -10.77 -12.44 -0.88
CA SER A 147 -9.83 -13.19 -1.72
C SER A 147 -9.66 -12.54 -3.09
N PRO A 148 -8.52 -12.76 -3.78
CA PRO A 148 -8.35 -12.28 -5.15
C PRO A 148 -9.33 -12.89 -6.16
N SER A 149 -9.79 -14.12 -5.91
CA SER A 149 -10.76 -14.81 -6.77
C SER A 149 -12.20 -14.33 -6.56
N GLU A 150 -12.51 -13.87 -5.36
CA GLU A 150 -13.83 -13.40 -4.96
C GLU A 150 -13.67 -12.15 -4.08
N PRO A 151 -13.32 -11.02 -4.70
CA PRO A 151 -12.97 -9.80 -3.97
C PRO A 151 -14.25 -9.11 -3.47
N LEU A 152 -14.22 -8.68 -2.21
CA LEU A 152 -15.27 -7.82 -1.66
C LEU A 152 -15.23 -6.44 -2.34
N SER A 153 -16.41 -5.85 -2.54
CA SER A 153 -16.52 -4.51 -3.12
C SER A 153 -16.05 -3.43 -2.14
N SER A 154 -15.75 -2.24 -2.66
CA SER A 154 -15.37 -1.09 -1.84
C SER A 154 -16.46 -0.68 -0.86
N GLU A 155 -17.73 -0.77 -1.30
CA GLU A 155 -18.89 -0.42 -0.48
C GLU A 155 -19.04 -1.37 0.72
N VAL A 156 -18.78 -2.67 0.52
CA VAL A 156 -18.79 -3.65 1.61
C VAL A 156 -17.65 -3.37 2.59
N LEU A 157 -16.44 -3.11 2.07
CA LEU A 157 -15.26 -2.87 2.90
C LEU A 157 -15.36 -1.56 3.70
N ASP A 158 -15.98 -0.53 3.15
CA ASP A 158 -16.22 0.75 3.84
C ASP A 158 -17.20 0.60 5.01
N GLY A 159 -18.11 -0.38 4.93
CA GLY A 159 -19.03 -0.72 6.00
C GLY A 159 -18.47 -1.68 7.08
N VAL A 160 -17.21 -2.16 6.93
CA VAL A 160 -16.58 -3.07 7.88
C VAL A 160 -15.72 -2.29 8.87
N GLU A 161 -15.90 -2.56 10.17
CA GLU A 161 -15.23 -1.77 11.24
C GLU A 161 -13.74 -2.08 11.37
N ALA A 162 -13.32 -3.32 11.11
CA ALA A 162 -11.93 -3.71 11.31
C ALA A 162 -11.40 -4.67 10.23
N THR A 163 -10.09 -4.63 10.06
CA THR A 163 -9.34 -5.64 9.30
C THR A 163 -8.29 -6.31 10.18
N VAL A 164 -8.01 -7.58 9.90
CA VAL A 164 -6.92 -8.34 10.54
C VAL A 164 -5.98 -8.87 9.47
N THR A 165 -4.70 -8.54 9.57
CA THR A 165 -3.68 -9.02 8.63
C THR A 165 -2.42 -9.52 9.34
N THR A 166 -1.61 -10.31 8.63
CA THR A 166 -0.19 -10.48 8.95
C THR A 166 0.63 -9.31 8.39
N SER A 167 1.93 -9.32 8.64
CA SER A 167 2.89 -8.40 8.03
C SER A 167 4.08 -9.14 7.42
N ARG A 168 4.78 -8.51 6.48
CA ARG A 168 6.03 -9.03 5.92
C ARG A 168 7.19 -8.84 6.91
N LEU A 169 7.34 -7.61 7.40
CA LEU A 169 8.38 -7.24 8.37
C LEU A 169 8.02 -5.96 9.12
N GLY A 170 8.78 -5.68 10.19
CA GLY A 170 8.79 -4.40 10.90
C GLY A 170 10.16 -3.75 10.85
N ILE A 171 10.23 -2.43 11.01
CA ILE A 171 11.45 -1.62 11.06
C ILE A 171 11.47 -0.86 12.39
N ALA A 172 12.30 -1.32 13.32
CA ALA A 172 12.23 -0.85 14.70
C ALA A 172 12.49 0.65 14.87
N PRO A 173 13.51 1.29 14.26
CA PRO A 173 13.78 2.72 14.49
C PRO A 173 12.67 3.66 14.03
N THR A 174 11.85 3.23 13.09
CA THR A 174 10.80 4.06 12.49
C THR A 174 9.38 3.63 12.85
N GLY A 175 9.21 2.57 13.65
CA GLY A 175 7.89 2.02 13.95
C GLY A 175 7.09 1.64 12.70
N THR A 176 7.79 1.27 11.63
CA THR A 176 7.15 0.98 10.33
C THR A 176 6.84 -0.49 10.19
N ILE A 177 5.65 -0.81 9.73
CA ILE A 177 5.23 -2.16 9.35
C ILE A 177 5.09 -2.20 7.82
N VAL A 178 5.58 -3.27 7.20
CA VAL A 178 5.47 -3.45 5.74
C VAL A 178 4.59 -4.63 5.41
N LEU A 179 3.64 -4.41 4.51
CA LEU A 179 2.83 -5.43 3.85
C LEU A 179 3.25 -5.50 2.37
N ASP A 180 3.41 -6.70 1.81
CA ASP A 180 3.81 -6.96 0.43
C ASP A 180 2.84 -7.89 -0.32
N GLY A 181 1.64 -8.10 0.23
CA GLY A 181 0.62 -8.96 -0.35
C GLY A 181 0.90 -10.46 -0.24
N THR A 182 1.85 -10.89 0.62
CA THR A 182 2.04 -12.31 0.93
C THR A 182 0.87 -12.87 1.74
N ALA A 183 0.87 -14.19 1.94
CA ALA A 183 -0.21 -14.91 2.61
C ALA A 183 -0.61 -14.28 3.96
N GLY A 184 -1.91 -14.13 4.16
CA GLY A 184 -2.50 -13.53 5.35
C GLY A 184 -2.46 -11.99 5.38
N GLN A 185 -2.02 -11.33 4.30
CA GLN A 185 -2.00 -9.86 4.21
C GLN A 185 -3.16 -9.33 3.35
N GLY A 186 -3.63 -10.14 2.40
CA GLY A 186 -4.74 -9.78 1.52
C GLY A 186 -4.41 -8.67 0.52
N ARG A 187 -5.47 -8.13 -0.09
CA ARG A 187 -5.38 -7.01 -1.02
C ARG A 187 -5.17 -5.69 -0.25
N ARG A 188 -4.46 -4.74 -0.87
CA ARG A 188 -4.23 -3.41 -0.27
C ARG A 188 -5.52 -2.72 0.22
N MET A 189 -6.64 -2.94 -0.46
CA MET A 189 -7.91 -2.30 -0.14
C MET A 189 -8.41 -2.66 1.26
N ILE A 190 -8.23 -3.91 1.72
CA ILE A 190 -8.69 -4.33 3.06
C ILE A 190 -7.87 -3.68 4.19
N SER A 191 -6.64 -3.25 3.93
CA SER A 191 -5.81 -2.57 4.91
C SER A 191 -5.97 -1.05 4.90
N LEU A 192 -6.84 -0.49 4.03
CA LEU A 192 -7.02 0.95 3.87
C LEU A 192 -8.43 1.43 4.22
N LEU A 193 -9.49 0.65 3.92
CA LEU A 193 -10.87 1.11 4.07
C LEU A 193 -11.43 0.97 5.49
N PRO A 194 -11.27 -0.17 6.20
CA PRO A 194 -11.76 -0.28 7.57
C PRO A 194 -11.10 0.71 8.52
N ASP A 195 -11.86 1.21 9.48
CA ASP A 195 -11.39 2.20 10.45
C ASP A 195 -10.32 1.67 11.42
N THR A 196 -10.34 0.37 11.70
CA THR A 196 -9.38 -0.28 12.60
C THR A 196 -8.57 -1.34 11.86
N HIS A 197 -7.24 -1.30 11.99
CA HIS A 197 -6.34 -2.31 11.45
C HIS A 197 -5.61 -3.02 12.59
N VAL A 198 -5.88 -4.32 12.77
CA VAL A 198 -5.12 -5.19 13.68
C VAL A 198 -4.07 -5.92 12.88
N VAL A 199 -2.80 -5.61 13.11
CA VAL A 199 -1.66 -6.21 12.40
C VAL A 199 -0.91 -7.17 13.30
N VAL A 200 -0.72 -8.40 12.85
CA VAL A 200 0.16 -9.36 13.52
C VAL A 200 1.58 -9.21 12.97
N LEU A 201 2.50 -8.78 13.83
CA LEU A 201 3.92 -8.64 13.52
C LEU A 201 4.73 -9.70 14.26
N TYR A 202 5.41 -10.55 13.49
CA TYR A 202 6.29 -11.55 14.05
C TYR A 202 7.63 -10.95 14.44
N THR A 203 8.07 -11.18 15.67
CA THR A 203 9.29 -10.57 16.24
C THR A 203 10.58 -11.01 15.53
N ASP A 204 10.57 -12.15 14.86
CA ASP A 204 11.69 -12.65 14.04
C ASP A 204 11.80 -11.97 12.66
N THR A 205 10.82 -11.13 12.29
CA THR A 205 10.82 -10.35 11.05
C THR A 205 11.12 -8.86 11.29
N VAL A 206 11.47 -8.47 12.51
CA VAL A 206 11.80 -7.08 12.82
C VAL A 206 13.23 -6.75 12.42
N CYS A 207 13.38 -5.75 11.57
CA CYS A 207 14.67 -5.23 11.08
C CYS A 207 15.17 -4.08 11.98
N ALA A 208 16.49 -4.06 12.20
CA ALA A 208 17.14 -3.00 12.98
C ALA A 208 17.41 -1.72 12.16
N THR A 209 17.39 -1.81 10.83
CA THR A 209 17.62 -0.67 9.94
C THR A 209 16.74 -0.74 8.70
N VAL A 210 16.46 0.42 8.10
CA VAL A 210 15.74 0.49 6.83
C VAL A 210 16.46 -0.26 5.70
N PRO A 211 17.79 -0.15 5.53
CA PRO A 211 18.49 -0.94 4.51
C PRO A 211 18.34 -2.45 4.67
N GLN A 212 18.29 -2.98 5.90
CA GLN A 212 18.02 -4.40 6.11
C GLN A 212 16.61 -4.80 5.64
N ALA A 213 15.62 -3.94 5.85
CA ALA A 213 14.28 -4.18 5.35
C ALA A 213 14.27 -4.24 3.81
N PHE A 214 14.99 -3.33 3.14
CA PHE A 214 15.14 -3.36 1.69
C PHE A 214 15.85 -4.63 1.18
N ASP A 215 16.86 -5.11 1.89
CA ASP A 215 17.54 -6.38 1.54
C ASP A 215 16.53 -7.56 1.55
N VAL A 216 15.61 -7.61 2.54
CA VAL A 216 14.55 -8.63 2.61
C VAL A 216 13.51 -8.44 1.50
N LEU A 217 13.11 -7.19 1.23
CA LEU A 217 12.09 -6.88 0.22
C LEU A 217 12.59 -7.05 -1.21
N ALA A 218 13.91 -6.96 -1.44
CA ALA A 218 14.55 -7.18 -2.73
C ALA A 218 14.41 -8.62 -3.26
N GLU A 219 14.01 -9.59 -2.42
CA GLU A 219 13.64 -10.94 -2.87
C GLU A 219 12.46 -10.91 -3.85
N HIS A 220 11.59 -9.91 -3.75
CA HIS A 220 10.40 -9.75 -4.59
C HIS A 220 10.14 -8.27 -4.93
N PRO A 221 11.03 -7.64 -5.72
CA PRO A 221 11.03 -6.18 -5.93
C PRO A 221 9.79 -5.63 -6.65
N ASN A 222 9.09 -6.49 -7.40
CA ASN A 222 7.91 -6.10 -8.18
C ASN A 222 6.58 -6.24 -7.42
N ARG A 223 6.60 -6.68 -6.15
CA ARG A 223 5.38 -6.75 -5.36
C ARG A 223 4.94 -5.35 -4.91
N PRO A 224 3.64 -5.04 -4.98
CA PRO A 224 3.13 -3.81 -4.41
C PRO A 224 3.33 -3.84 -2.89
N MET A 225 3.85 -2.76 -2.33
CA MET A 225 4.14 -2.66 -0.90
C MET A 225 3.30 -1.56 -0.27
N THR A 226 2.84 -1.81 0.95
CA THR A 226 2.21 -0.81 1.81
C THR A 226 3.08 -0.64 3.05
N TRP A 227 3.52 0.59 3.31
CA TRP A 227 4.34 0.97 4.45
C TRP A 227 3.45 1.73 5.43
N ILE A 228 3.35 1.24 6.65
CA ILE A 228 2.46 1.75 7.70
C ILE A 228 3.33 2.22 8.86
N SER A 229 3.29 3.52 9.15
CA SER A 229 4.00 4.14 10.28
C SER A 229 2.99 4.91 11.12
N GLY A 230 2.30 4.19 12.01
CA GLY A 230 1.21 4.73 12.82
C GLY A 230 -0.16 4.72 12.12
N PRO A 231 -1.23 5.12 12.85
CA PRO A 231 -2.58 5.28 12.31
C PRO A 231 -2.64 6.41 11.29
N SER A 232 -3.67 6.39 10.42
CA SER A 232 -3.86 7.44 9.42
C SER A 232 -4.16 8.78 10.10
N ALA A 233 -3.31 9.77 9.81
CA ALA A 233 -3.51 11.13 10.27
C ALA A 233 -3.05 12.11 9.19
N THR A 234 -3.90 13.07 8.85
CA THR A 234 -3.55 14.16 7.94
C THR A 234 -3.21 15.38 8.77
N SER A 235 -2.01 15.93 8.57
CA SER A 235 -1.65 17.26 9.07
C SER A 235 -2.02 18.26 7.99
N ASP A 236 -3.20 18.85 8.09
CA ASP A 236 -3.60 19.88 7.15
C ASP A 236 -2.84 21.18 7.37
N ILE A 237 -2.76 21.98 6.29
CA ILE A 237 -2.06 23.26 6.21
C ILE A 237 -2.60 24.29 7.25
N GLU A 238 -3.77 24.03 7.82
CA GLU A 238 -4.44 24.88 8.82
C GLU A 238 -4.26 24.45 10.29
N LEU A 239 -3.26 23.63 10.62
CA LEU A 239 -3.00 23.15 11.99
C LEU A 239 -4.13 22.28 12.60
N SER A 240 -5.12 21.87 11.81
CA SER A 240 -6.17 20.94 12.22
C SER A 240 -5.87 19.54 11.71
N ARG A 241 -5.71 18.61 12.64
CA ARG A 241 -5.47 17.20 12.32
C ARG A 241 -6.79 16.55 11.97
N VAL A 242 -6.94 16.06 10.73
CA VAL A 242 -8.10 15.26 10.32
C VAL A 242 -7.69 13.81 10.26
N ASP A 243 -8.32 12.97 11.07
CA ASP A 243 -8.03 11.53 11.12
C ASP A 243 -8.78 10.78 10.02
N GLY A 244 -8.15 9.74 9.44
CA GLY A 244 -8.81 8.76 8.59
C GLY A 244 -9.02 9.14 7.12
N VAL A 245 -8.18 9.99 6.53
CA VAL A 245 -8.31 10.40 5.12
C VAL A 245 -7.72 9.37 4.15
N HIS A 246 -6.68 8.61 4.58
CA HIS A 246 -5.93 7.70 3.71
C HIS A 246 -5.67 6.33 4.33
N GLY A 247 -6.46 5.89 5.30
CA GLY A 247 -6.29 4.60 5.95
C GLY A 247 -6.94 4.52 7.33
N PRO A 248 -6.74 3.42 8.06
CA PRO A 248 -7.32 3.18 9.37
C PRO A 248 -6.95 4.26 10.38
N ARG A 249 -7.95 4.73 11.14
CA ARG A 249 -7.77 5.69 12.26
C ARG A 249 -7.15 5.03 13.48
N ASN A 250 -7.36 3.71 13.61
CA ASN A 250 -6.86 2.93 14.73
C ASN A 250 -5.92 1.85 14.21
N LEU A 251 -4.66 1.89 14.65
CA LEU A 251 -3.68 0.86 14.37
C LEU A 251 -3.38 0.09 15.65
N LYS A 252 -3.65 -1.22 15.63
CA LYS A 252 -3.34 -2.12 16.73
C LYS A 252 -2.34 -3.17 16.26
N VAL A 253 -1.24 -3.33 16.96
CA VAL A 253 -0.15 -4.22 16.56
C VAL A 253 0.05 -5.31 17.60
N ILE A 254 -0.06 -6.56 17.19
CA ILE A 254 0.20 -7.71 18.05
C ILE A 254 1.61 -8.22 17.77
N LEU A 255 2.54 -7.98 18.68
CA LEU A 255 3.90 -8.53 18.63
C LEU A 255 3.88 -9.97 19.15
N THR A 256 4.30 -10.92 18.31
CA THR A 256 4.31 -12.35 18.70
C THR A 256 5.50 -13.10 18.11
N ARG A 257 5.78 -14.28 18.64
CA ARG A 257 6.78 -15.21 18.07
C ARG A 257 6.10 -16.21 17.17
N ARG A 258 6.78 -16.61 16.08
CA ARG A 258 6.32 -17.76 15.30
C ARG A 258 6.45 -19.04 16.10
N THR A 259 5.47 -19.94 15.96
CA THR A 259 5.66 -21.32 16.46
C THR A 259 6.82 -21.93 15.69
N LYS A 260 7.86 -22.39 16.38
CA LYS A 260 8.88 -23.22 15.75
C LYS A 260 8.21 -24.51 15.27
N LYS A 261 8.27 -24.75 13.96
CA LYS A 261 7.86 -26.02 13.36
C LYS A 261 8.81 -27.12 13.81
#